data_8427806dfb42edcefd75bd81e58f7672
#
_entry.id   8427806dfb42edcefd75bd81e58f7672
#
_cell.length_a   1.000
_cell.length_b   1.000
_cell.length_c   1.000
_cell.angle_alpha   90.00
_cell.angle_beta   90.00
_cell.angle_gamma   90.00
#
_symmetry.space_group_name_H-M   'P 1'
#
loop_
_entity.id
_entity.type
_entity.pdbx_description
1 polymer ?
#
loop_
_entity_poly.entity_id
_entity_poly.type
_entity_poly.pdbx_seq_one_letter_code
_entity_poly.pdbx_strand_id
1 'polypeptide(L)'
;MTTTSTSTPIFPRLKNGVFISAQTSTQESSITMATSSHGVAINHSSARSIIEQFTGILSCEEISQKLGIPITTIKSIIDELLAANFLDTQRKTIKLNNRFQSAIKSRAAHTQDQSNDAAFSQLQKRLAPELSRGTWIQGVRDGGVDVMTARQNFGVEIIGNSRTATLLFSILLASGVTNTRISLSTSYKHPTVVDSDLGSGSLRTTDLGLNYKKRVEELAREWSLFPVASSFALAQRGAPKPVVPEKNLRIICGSFDSQYVEHLLRDGHDHFFVGRAPGHVATVGPFVQPGSTPCRRCLSLIQADRVGVAELSIPLGTSDELPIAVAHQVAALAAHAALKFIDTGKTELQAAQLIVDFLDALNPQLQHFPQHPECECLWTRADVLL
;
A
#
# COMPACT_ATOMS: atom_id res chain seq x y z
N MET A 1 -14.80 -28.65 -36.65
CA MET A 1 -14.46 -28.64 -35.21
C MET A 1 -14.59 -27.21 -34.74
N THR A 2 -15.73 -26.89 -34.15
CA THR A 2 -16.05 -25.57 -33.62
C THR A 2 -15.41 -25.47 -32.24
N THR A 3 -14.36 -24.66 -32.10
CA THR A 3 -13.77 -24.30 -30.82
C THR A 3 -14.75 -23.39 -30.08
N THR A 4 -15.54 -23.95 -29.18
CA THR A 4 -16.30 -23.19 -28.18
C THR A 4 -15.31 -22.52 -27.24
N SER A 5 -15.10 -21.20 -27.42
CA SER A 5 -14.44 -20.38 -26.42
C SER A 5 -15.31 -20.36 -25.16
N THR A 6 -14.93 -21.13 -24.17
CA THR A 6 -15.55 -21.10 -22.83
C THR A 6 -15.18 -19.76 -22.18
N SER A 7 -16.02 -18.74 -22.36
CA SER A 7 -15.89 -17.49 -21.62
C SER A 7 -16.08 -17.79 -20.15
N THR A 8 -15.15 -17.33 -19.32
CA THR A 8 -15.25 -17.49 -17.85
C THR A 8 -16.57 -16.88 -17.35
N PRO A 9 -17.35 -17.58 -16.53
CA PRO A 9 -18.64 -17.09 -16.05
C PRO A 9 -18.45 -15.81 -15.22
N ILE A 10 -19.30 -14.81 -15.48
CA ILE A 10 -19.30 -13.53 -14.79
C ILE A 10 -20.25 -13.60 -13.59
N PHE A 11 -19.75 -13.27 -12.39
CA PHE A 11 -20.51 -13.19 -11.14
C PHE A 11 -20.59 -11.74 -10.67
N PRO A 12 -21.58 -10.97 -11.16
CA PRO A 12 -21.63 -9.53 -10.92
C PRO A 12 -21.92 -9.23 -9.45
N ARG A 13 -21.15 -8.28 -8.88
CA ARG A 13 -21.33 -7.77 -7.54
C ARG A 13 -21.02 -6.29 -7.48
N LEU A 14 -21.93 -5.53 -6.88
CA LEU A 14 -21.67 -4.11 -6.60
C LEU A 14 -20.50 -3.93 -5.62
N LYS A 15 -19.66 -2.94 -5.90
CA LYS A 15 -18.58 -2.55 -4.99
C LYS A 15 -19.18 -1.86 -3.75
N ASN A 16 -18.54 -2.05 -2.60
CA ASN A 16 -18.96 -1.38 -1.38
C ASN A 16 -18.82 0.14 -1.54
N GLY A 17 -19.82 0.89 -1.10
CA GLY A 17 -19.86 2.36 -1.21
C GLY A 17 -20.54 2.88 -2.48
N VAL A 18 -21.08 2.01 -3.35
CA VAL A 18 -22.00 2.40 -4.40
C VAL A 18 -23.40 2.48 -3.82
N PHE A 19 -24.03 3.64 -3.97
CA PHE A 19 -25.39 3.90 -3.51
C PHE A 19 -26.37 3.84 -4.69
N ILE A 20 -27.56 3.30 -4.45
CA ILE A 20 -28.68 3.36 -5.38
C ILE A 20 -29.55 4.53 -4.95
N SER A 21 -29.72 5.54 -5.81
CA SER A 21 -30.61 6.65 -5.52
C SER A 21 -32.06 6.19 -5.61
N ALA A 22 -32.82 6.52 -4.58
CA ALA A 22 -34.25 6.28 -4.53
C ALA A 22 -35.08 7.38 -5.26
N GLN A 23 -34.47 8.20 -6.12
CA GLN A 23 -35.19 9.22 -6.85
C GLN A 23 -36.28 8.56 -7.70
N THR A 24 -37.50 8.67 -7.25
CA THR A 24 -38.70 8.57 -8.06
C THR A 24 -38.72 9.79 -9.00
N SER A 25 -37.90 9.75 -10.05
CA SER A 25 -38.17 10.62 -11.19
C SER A 25 -39.48 10.17 -11.80
N THR A 26 -40.29 11.09 -12.26
CA THR A 26 -41.58 10.88 -12.94
C THR A 26 -41.47 10.00 -14.23
N GLN A 27 -40.28 9.50 -14.54
CA GLN A 27 -39.99 8.46 -15.53
C GLN A 27 -39.58 7.18 -14.78
N GLU A 28 -40.49 6.26 -14.62
CA GLU A 28 -40.38 4.96 -13.90
C GLU A 28 -39.29 4.00 -14.41
N SER A 29 -38.47 4.41 -15.37
CA SER A 29 -37.57 3.51 -16.10
C SER A 29 -36.05 3.69 -15.85
N SER A 30 -35.61 4.59 -14.96
CA SER A 30 -34.21 4.83 -14.74
C SER A 30 -33.81 4.68 -13.27
N ILE A 31 -32.64 4.11 -13.04
CA ILE A 31 -31.99 4.04 -11.72
C ILE A 31 -30.66 4.81 -11.78
N THR A 32 -30.46 5.71 -10.82
CA THR A 32 -29.17 6.38 -10.64
C THR A 32 -28.37 5.66 -9.57
N MET A 33 -27.18 5.26 -9.92
CA MET A 33 -26.17 4.71 -9.01
C MET A 33 -25.04 5.71 -8.86
N ALA A 34 -24.56 5.93 -7.64
CA ALA A 34 -23.58 6.97 -7.37
C ALA A 34 -22.60 6.59 -6.27
N THR A 35 -21.45 7.25 -6.30
CA THR A 35 -20.51 7.41 -5.19
C THR A 35 -20.49 8.89 -4.79
N SER A 36 -19.61 9.27 -3.86
CA SER A 36 -19.40 10.68 -3.51
C SER A 36 -18.80 11.53 -4.64
N SER A 37 -18.21 10.90 -5.66
CA SER A 37 -17.44 11.58 -6.72
C SER A 37 -18.11 11.57 -8.09
N HIS A 38 -18.90 10.55 -8.41
CA HIS A 38 -19.56 10.42 -9.71
C HIS A 38 -20.77 9.48 -9.65
N GLY A 39 -21.62 9.56 -10.66
CA GLY A 39 -22.82 8.73 -10.77
C GLY A 39 -23.07 8.26 -12.20
N VAL A 40 -23.89 7.22 -12.33
CA VAL A 40 -24.33 6.64 -13.60
C VAL A 40 -25.84 6.42 -13.54
N ALA A 41 -26.56 6.85 -14.57
CA ALA A 41 -27.98 6.58 -14.75
C ALA A 41 -28.16 5.38 -15.69
N ILE A 42 -28.79 4.32 -15.21
CA ILE A 42 -29.11 3.13 -16.00
C ILE A 42 -30.55 3.27 -16.50
N ASN A 43 -30.72 3.46 -17.79
CA ASN A 43 -32.03 3.71 -18.43
C ASN A 43 -32.64 2.39 -18.94
N HIS A 44 -33.12 1.56 -18.02
CA HIS A 44 -33.79 0.31 -18.36
C HIS A 44 -34.86 -0.02 -17.30
N SER A 45 -36.08 -0.37 -17.73
CA SER A 45 -37.22 -0.66 -16.84
C SER A 45 -36.96 -1.79 -15.83
N SER A 46 -36.15 -2.76 -16.19
CA SER A 46 -35.77 -3.88 -15.32
C SER A 46 -34.41 -3.66 -14.59
N ALA A 47 -33.83 -2.46 -14.66
CA ALA A 47 -32.52 -2.22 -14.08
C ALA A 47 -32.47 -2.54 -12.58
N ARG A 48 -33.51 -2.16 -11.85
CA ARG A 48 -33.59 -2.39 -10.40
C ARG A 48 -33.57 -3.87 -10.04
N SER A 49 -34.43 -4.66 -10.67
CA SER A 49 -34.52 -6.10 -10.40
C SER A 49 -33.24 -6.83 -10.78
N ILE A 50 -32.53 -6.39 -11.83
CA ILE A 50 -31.25 -6.93 -12.25
C ILE A 50 -30.16 -6.58 -11.23
N ILE A 51 -30.03 -5.31 -10.84
CA ILE A 51 -28.99 -4.81 -9.92
C ILE A 51 -29.15 -5.43 -8.52
N GLU A 52 -30.36 -5.69 -8.06
CA GLU A 52 -30.63 -6.38 -6.79
C GLU A 52 -30.07 -7.81 -6.78
N GLN A 53 -29.85 -8.43 -7.95
CA GLN A 53 -29.20 -9.75 -8.05
C GLN A 53 -27.67 -9.67 -8.11
N PHE A 54 -27.07 -8.50 -8.20
CA PHE A 54 -25.62 -8.32 -8.28
C PHE A 54 -24.93 -8.51 -6.91
N THR A 55 -25.08 -9.70 -6.36
CA THR A 55 -24.51 -10.10 -5.06
C THR A 55 -23.18 -10.86 -5.20
N GLY A 56 -22.80 -11.24 -6.42
CA GLY A 56 -21.63 -12.10 -6.70
C GLY A 56 -21.89 -13.59 -6.48
N ILE A 57 -23.13 -14.00 -6.21
CA ILE A 57 -23.52 -15.40 -5.98
C ILE A 57 -23.95 -16.05 -7.29
N LEU A 58 -24.83 -15.37 -8.03
CA LEU A 58 -25.39 -15.88 -9.30
C LEU A 58 -24.54 -15.40 -10.49
N SER A 59 -24.42 -16.27 -11.48
CA SER A 59 -23.83 -15.89 -12.78
C SER A 59 -24.82 -15.07 -13.62
N CYS A 60 -24.33 -14.43 -14.68
CA CYS A 60 -25.19 -13.69 -15.60
C CYS A 60 -26.29 -14.57 -16.21
N GLU A 61 -25.96 -15.81 -16.53
CA GLU A 61 -26.87 -16.81 -17.09
C GLU A 61 -27.96 -17.18 -16.09
N GLU A 62 -27.60 -17.42 -14.82
CA GLU A 62 -28.55 -17.73 -13.74
C GLU A 62 -29.48 -16.56 -13.43
N ILE A 63 -28.96 -15.32 -13.47
CA ILE A 63 -29.76 -14.10 -13.32
C ILE A 63 -30.77 -13.97 -14.47
N SER A 64 -30.32 -14.21 -15.71
CA SER A 64 -31.17 -14.19 -16.92
C SER A 64 -32.33 -15.19 -16.80
N GLN A 65 -32.02 -16.42 -16.38
CA GLN A 65 -33.04 -17.45 -16.16
C GLN A 65 -34.02 -17.09 -15.04
N LYS A 66 -33.51 -16.60 -13.91
CA LYS A 66 -34.31 -16.23 -12.74
C LYS A 66 -35.30 -15.11 -13.02
N LEU A 67 -34.88 -14.10 -13.78
CA LEU A 67 -35.69 -12.89 -14.05
C LEU A 67 -36.44 -12.99 -15.36
N GLY A 68 -36.18 -13.96 -16.23
CA GLY A 68 -36.76 -14.04 -17.57
C GLY A 68 -36.33 -12.89 -18.51
N ILE A 69 -35.14 -12.28 -18.24
CA ILE A 69 -34.64 -11.14 -18.98
C ILE A 69 -33.50 -11.60 -19.92
N PRO A 70 -33.44 -11.10 -21.16
CA PRO A 70 -32.38 -11.46 -22.09
C PRO A 70 -30.99 -11.20 -21.52
N ILE A 71 -30.06 -12.14 -21.67
CA ILE A 71 -28.69 -12.02 -21.17
C ILE A 71 -27.94 -10.82 -21.76
N THR A 72 -28.31 -10.42 -22.96
CA THR A 72 -27.76 -9.22 -23.65
C THR A 72 -28.07 -7.94 -22.87
N THR A 73 -29.27 -7.81 -22.32
CA THR A 73 -29.66 -6.69 -21.47
C THR A 73 -28.87 -6.66 -20.16
N ILE A 74 -28.68 -7.82 -19.53
CA ILE A 74 -27.87 -7.93 -18.30
C ILE A 74 -26.41 -7.54 -18.57
N LYS A 75 -25.83 -8.02 -19.69
CA LYS A 75 -24.48 -7.67 -20.10
C LYS A 75 -24.30 -6.19 -20.40
N SER A 76 -25.28 -5.54 -21.05
CA SER A 76 -25.26 -4.09 -21.29
C SER A 76 -25.17 -3.30 -19.97
N ILE A 77 -25.99 -3.65 -18.99
CA ILE A 77 -25.95 -3.00 -17.66
C ILE A 77 -24.61 -3.27 -16.94
N ILE A 78 -24.08 -4.49 -17.05
CA ILE A 78 -22.78 -4.83 -16.51
C ILE A 78 -21.68 -3.97 -17.15
N ASP A 79 -21.70 -3.80 -18.47
CA ASP A 79 -20.68 -3.02 -19.19
C ASP A 79 -20.73 -1.52 -18.76
N GLU A 80 -21.91 -0.95 -18.60
CA GLU A 80 -22.08 0.42 -18.09
C GLU A 80 -21.52 0.57 -16.67
N LEU A 81 -21.81 -0.38 -15.77
CA LEU A 81 -21.31 -0.37 -14.40
C LEU A 81 -19.80 -0.66 -14.31
N LEU A 82 -19.27 -1.46 -15.22
CA LEU A 82 -17.84 -1.70 -15.34
C LEU A 82 -17.08 -0.47 -15.83
N ALA A 83 -17.64 0.26 -16.80
CA ALA A 83 -17.09 1.53 -17.26
C ALA A 83 -17.01 2.57 -16.15
N ALA A 84 -18.02 2.60 -15.28
CA ALA A 84 -18.04 3.44 -14.09
C ALA A 84 -17.18 2.93 -12.93
N ASN A 85 -16.57 1.77 -13.04
CA ASN A 85 -15.84 1.10 -11.97
C ASN A 85 -16.69 0.76 -10.72
N PHE A 86 -17.99 0.47 -10.89
CA PHE A 86 -18.93 0.18 -9.80
C PHE A 86 -19.13 -1.32 -9.54
N LEU A 87 -18.57 -2.20 -10.40
CA LEU A 87 -18.84 -3.62 -10.36
C LEU A 87 -17.59 -4.48 -10.27
N ASP A 88 -17.63 -5.53 -9.45
CA ASP A 88 -16.74 -6.69 -9.50
C ASP A 88 -17.42 -7.79 -10.31
N THR A 89 -16.64 -8.63 -11.00
CA THR A 89 -17.16 -9.71 -11.88
C THR A 89 -16.68 -11.11 -11.49
N GLN A 90 -15.76 -11.20 -10.55
CA GLN A 90 -15.19 -12.48 -10.12
C GLN A 90 -15.69 -12.84 -8.72
N ARG A 91 -15.81 -14.14 -8.45
CA ARG A 91 -16.09 -14.60 -7.10
C ARG A 91 -14.95 -14.24 -6.17
N LYS A 92 -15.27 -13.72 -4.97
CA LYS A 92 -14.31 -13.57 -3.87
C LYS A 92 -13.84 -14.93 -3.37
N THR A 93 -12.91 -15.52 -4.03
CA THR A 93 -12.20 -16.66 -3.49
C THR A 93 -10.90 -16.12 -2.91
N ILE A 94 -10.86 -15.81 -1.61
CA ILE A 94 -9.62 -15.47 -0.94
C ILE A 94 -8.76 -16.73 -0.96
N LYS A 95 -7.90 -16.84 -1.95
CA LYS A 95 -6.85 -17.87 -1.99
C LYS A 95 -5.78 -17.43 -1.01
N LEU A 96 -5.97 -17.81 0.26
CA LEU A 96 -4.90 -17.67 1.23
C LEU A 96 -3.77 -18.61 0.79
N ASN A 97 -2.55 -18.07 0.68
CA ASN A 97 -1.40 -18.93 0.42
C ASN A 97 -1.22 -19.93 1.59
N ASN A 98 -0.50 -21.03 1.39
CA ASN A 98 -0.32 -22.08 2.38
C ASN A 98 0.25 -21.58 3.73
N ARG A 99 1.02 -20.48 3.74
CA ARG A 99 1.51 -19.83 4.97
C ARG A 99 0.37 -19.27 5.82
N PHE A 100 -0.64 -18.73 5.19
CA PHE A 100 -1.86 -18.22 5.82
C PHE A 100 -2.65 -19.30 6.51
N GLN A 101 -2.90 -20.38 5.79
CA GLN A 101 -3.63 -21.50 6.34
C GLN A 101 -2.90 -22.11 7.55
N SER A 102 -1.57 -22.20 7.48
CA SER A 102 -0.74 -22.68 8.60
C SER A 102 -0.79 -21.75 9.81
N ALA A 103 -0.82 -20.44 9.58
CA ALA A 103 -0.84 -19.46 10.67
C ALA A 103 -2.22 -19.31 11.32
N ILE A 104 -3.29 -19.43 10.56
CA ILE A 104 -4.65 -19.53 11.11
C ILE A 104 -4.73 -20.78 12.00
N LYS A 105 -4.22 -21.94 11.53
CA LYS A 105 -4.17 -23.17 12.30
C LYS A 105 -3.34 -23.04 13.58
N SER A 106 -2.18 -22.39 13.54
CA SER A 106 -1.34 -22.18 14.73
C SER A 106 -1.96 -21.22 15.76
N ARG A 107 -2.67 -20.16 15.32
CA ARG A 107 -3.43 -19.30 16.24
C ARG A 107 -4.64 -19.98 16.85
N ALA A 108 -5.37 -20.79 16.07
CA ALA A 108 -6.49 -21.57 16.58
C ALA A 108 -6.05 -22.63 17.61
N ALA A 109 -4.83 -23.19 17.48
CA ALA A 109 -4.28 -24.13 18.44
C ALA A 109 -3.92 -23.50 19.80
N HIS A 110 -3.72 -22.18 19.86
CA HIS A 110 -3.45 -21.45 21.11
C HIS A 110 -4.69 -20.87 21.80
N THR A 111 -5.85 -20.90 21.13
CA THR A 111 -7.15 -20.49 21.70
C THR A 111 -8.05 -21.71 21.75
N GLN A 112 -8.21 -22.28 22.94
CA GLN A 112 -8.88 -23.57 23.16
C GLN A 112 -10.34 -23.71 22.68
N ASP A 113 -10.93 -22.65 22.06
CA ASP A 113 -12.39 -22.60 21.79
C ASP A 113 -12.79 -22.02 20.43
N GLN A 114 -11.87 -21.77 19.50
CA GLN A 114 -12.28 -21.22 18.20
C GLN A 114 -12.10 -22.24 17.08
N SER A 115 -13.22 -22.64 16.46
CA SER A 115 -13.20 -23.38 15.21
C SER A 115 -12.39 -22.62 14.14
N ASN A 116 -11.75 -23.33 13.21
CA ASN A 116 -11.03 -22.74 12.07
C ASN A 116 -11.88 -21.70 11.31
N ASP A 117 -13.20 -21.85 11.30
CA ASP A 117 -14.15 -20.96 10.65
C ASP A 117 -14.31 -19.62 11.37
N ALA A 118 -14.26 -19.60 12.70
CA ALA A 118 -14.31 -18.36 13.48
C ALA A 118 -13.05 -17.51 13.28
N ALA A 119 -11.87 -18.14 13.30
CA ALA A 119 -10.60 -17.44 13.04
C ALA A 119 -10.54 -16.90 11.60
N PHE A 120 -11.06 -17.65 10.63
CA PHE A 120 -11.17 -17.20 9.24
C PHE A 120 -12.14 -16.02 9.10
N SER A 121 -13.29 -16.07 9.74
CA SER A 121 -14.28 -14.98 9.75
C SER A 121 -13.72 -13.71 10.37
N GLN A 122 -12.96 -13.82 11.47
CA GLN A 122 -12.29 -12.67 12.07
C GLN A 122 -11.24 -12.04 11.13
N LEU A 123 -10.45 -12.87 10.45
CA LEU A 123 -9.47 -12.39 9.48
C LEU A 123 -10.15 -11.68 8.31
N GLN A 124 -11.25 -12.23 7.79
CA GLN A 124 -12.03 -11.57 6.74
C GLN A 124 -12.55 -10.19 7.16
N LYS A 125 -13.04 -10.07 8.41
CA LYS A 125 -13.48 -8.78 8.96
C LYS A 125 -12.33 -7.78 9.05
N ARG A 126 -11.16 -8.21 9.50
CA ARG A 126 -9.96 -7.35 9.56
C ARG A 126 -9.44 -6.92 8.18
N LEU A 127 -9.55 -7.78 7.19
CA LEU A 127 -9.14 -7.50 5.81
C LEU A 127 -10.15 -6.65 5.03
N ALA A 128 -11.40 -6.60 5.47
CA ALA A 128 -12.47 -5.96 4.71
C ALA A 128 -12.17 -4.49 4.31
N PRO A 129 -11.60 -3.62 5.17
CA PRO A 129 -11.24 -2.26 4.78
C PRO A 129 -10.17 -2.22 3.67
N GLU A 130 -9.13 -3.06 3.80
CA GLU A 130 -8.03 -3.11 2.83
C GLU A 130 -8.47 -3.70 1.49
N LEU A 131 -9.32 -4.73 1.50
CA LEU A 131 -9.95 -5.28 0.31
C LEU A 131 -10.86 -4.25 -0.34
N SER A 132 -11.64 -3.50 0.45
CA SER A 132 -12.50 -2.43 -0.04
C SER A 132 -11.69 -1.33 -0.73
N ARG A 133 -10.53 -0.94 -0.19
CA ARG A 133 -9.61 -0.02 -0.86
C ARG A 133 -9.12 -0.60 -2.19
N GLY A 134 -8.66 -1.86 -2.18
CA GLY A 134 -8.14 -2.53 -3.38
C GLY A 134 -9.15 -2.64 -4.51
N THR A 135 -10.42 -2.84 -4.20
CA THR A 135 -11.47 -2.98 -5.22
C THR A 135 -11.71 -1.69 -6.03
N TRP A 136 -11.36 -0.49 -5.48
CA TRP A 136 -11.51 0.78 -6.18
C TRP A 136 -10.38 1.10 -7.16
N ILE A 137 -9.30 0.33 -7.15
CA ILE A 137 -8.24 0.44 -8.15
C ILE A 137 -8.83 0.09 -9.52
N GLN A 138 -8.58 0.95 -10.51
CA GLN A 138 -9.09 0.75 -11.85
C GLN A 138 -8.63 -0.60 -12.44
N GLY A 139 -9.55 -1.36 -12.99
CA GLY A 139 -9.29 -2.67 -13.57
C GLY A 139 -9.38 -3.84 -12.58
N VAL A 140 -9.43 -3.61 -11.27
CA VAL A 140 -9.67 -4.66 -10.27
C VAL A 140 -11.14 -5.12 -10.34
N ARG A 141 -11.34 -6.44 -10.42
CA ARG A 141 -12.67 -7.08 -10.63
C ARG A 141 -12.98 -8.21 -9.63
N ASP A 142 -12.04 -8.53 -8.76
CA ASP A 142 -12.07 -9.66 -7.81
C ASP A 142 -12.35 -9.24 -6.36
N GLY A 143 -12.69 -7.97 -6.14
CA GLY A 143 -12.89 -7.41 -4.81
C GLY A 143 -11.59 -7.13 -4.04
N GLY A 144 -10.49 -6.90 -4.74
CA GLY A 144 -9.19 -6.54 -4.17
C GLY A 144 -8.34 -7.71 -3.69
N VAL A 145 -8.70 -8.95 -4.04
CA VAL A 145 -7.97 -10.15 -3.60
C VAL A 145 -6.58 -10.25 -4.22
N ASP A 146 -6.46 -9.97 -5.53
CA ASP A 146 -5.16 -9.99 -6.22
C ASP A 146 -4.25 -8.88 -5.72
N VAL A 147 -4.79 -7.69 -5.41
CA VAL A 147 -4.06 -6.60 -4.79
C VAL A 147 -3.48 -7.03 -3.43
N MET A 148 -4.30 -7.66 -2.59
CA MET A 148 -3.84 -8.17 -1.29
C MET A 148 -2.78 -9.27 -1.44
N THR A 149 -2.91 -10.12 -2.44
CA THR A 149 -1.93 -11.18 -2.76
C THR A 149 -0.60 -10.57 -3.21
N ALA A 150 -0.65 -9.52 -4.05
CA ALA A 150 0.55 -8.79 -4.47
C ALA A 150 1.29 -8.16 -3.29
N ARG A 151 0.57 -7.54 -2.33
CA ARG A 151 1.16 -6.98 -1.11
C ARG A 151 1.89 -8.01 -0.27
N GLN A 152 1.37 -9.24 -0.17
CA GLN A 152 2.02 -10.33 0.58
C GLN A 152 3.34 -10.79 -0.05
N ASN A 153 3.44 -10.68 -1.37
CA ASN A 153 4.61 -11.12 -2.13
C ASN A 153 5.63 -10.00 -2.37
N PHE A 154 5.30 -8.76 -1.97
CA PHE A 154 6.17 -7.61 -2.14
C PHE A 154 7.05 -7.39 -0.90
N GLY A 155 8.35 -7.14 -1.11
CA GLY A 155 9.30 -6.85 -0.04
C GLY A 155 9.42 -5.35 0.22
N VAL A 156 9.38 -4.94 1.49
CA VAL A 156 9.71 -3.57 1.89
C VAL A 156 10.79 -3.60 2.96
N GLU A 157 11.82 -2.80 2.78
CA GLU A 157 12.85 -2.58 3.78
C GLU A 157 12.83 -1.11 4.20
N ILE A 158 12.54 -0.87 5.48
CA ILE A 158 12.60 0.45 6.10
C ILE A 158 13.97 0.59 6.76
N ILE A 159 14.72 1.61 6.37
CA ILE A 159 16.06 1.89 6.88
C ILE A 159 15.97 3.12 7.75
N GLY A 160 16.20 2.93 9.03
CA GLY A 160 16.07 3.97 10.05
C GLY A 160 15.43 3.44 11.33
N ASN A 161 15.50 4.21 12.38
CA ASN A 161 15.07 3.84 13.71
C ASN A 161 14.39 5.01 14.45
N SER A 162 13.78 5.92 13.70
CA SER A 162 12.95 6.99 14.22
C SER A 162 11.53 6.48 14.57
N ARG A 163 10.80 7.27 15.36
CA ARG A 163 9.38 7.01 15.61
C ARG A 163 8.57 6.94 14.31
N THR A 164 8.92 7.76 13.31
CA THR A 164 8.31 7.71 11.97
C THR A 164 8.56 6.37 11.28
N ALA A 165 9.78 5.83 11.37
CA ALA A 165 10.11 4.51 10.82
C ALA A 165 9.29 3.40 11.46
N THR A 166 9.15 3.41 12.79
CA THR A 166 8.35 2.42 13.53
C THR A 166 6.86 2.52 13.20
N LEU A 167 6.32 3.73 13.09
CA LEU A 167 4.93 3.96 12.69
C LEU A 167 4.68 3.48 11.27
N LEU A 168 5.54 3.84 10.32
CA LEU A 168 5.46 3.38 8.93
C LEU A 168 5.49 1.85 8.84
N PHE A 169 6.40 1.23 9.59
CA PHE A 169 6.52 -0.22 9.66
C PHE A 169 5.22 -0.88 10.13
N SER A 170 4.62 -0.35 11.21
CA SER A 170 3.36 -0.88 11.76
C SER A 170 2.20 -0.73 10.77
N ILE A 171 2.08 0.41 10.09
CA ILE A 171 1.03 0.67 9.12
C ILE A 171 1.13 -0.29 7.93
N LEU A 172 2.33 -0.48 7.36
CA LEU A 172 2.52 -1.39 6.23
C LEU A 172 2.17 -2.84 6.58
N LEU A 173 2.60 -3.32 7.76
CA LEU A 173 2.24 -4.65 8.25
C LEU A 173 0.74 -4.81 8.47
N ALA A 174 0.11 -3.80 9.08
CA ALA A 174 -1.33 -3.79 9.29
C ALA A 174 -2.13 -3.72 7.97
N SER A 175 -1.53 -3.14 6.92
CA SER A 175 -2.12 -3.08 5.57
C SER A 175 -1.84 -4.32 4.71
N GLY A 176 -1.20 -5.35 5.26
CA GLY A 176 -1.01 -6.63 4.58
C GLY A 176 0.32 -6.81 3.84
N VAL A 177 1.28 -5.89 3.97
CA VAL A 177 2.63 -6.03 3.41
C VAL A 177 3.49 -6.85 4.38
N THR A 178 3.39 -8.17 4.28
CA THR A 178 3.96 -9.11 5.29
C THR A 178 5.47 -9.23 5.26
N ASN A 179 6.10 -8.92 4.12
CA ASN A 179 7.55 -8.97 3.95
C ASN A 179 8.21 -7.62 4.28
N THR A 180 7.63 -6.84 5.19
CA THR A 180 8.22 -5.59 5.67
C THR A 180 9.27 -5.89 6.74
N ARG A 181 10.46 -5.29 6.60
CA ARG A 181 11.58 -5.38 7.54
C ARG A 181 12.03 -3.99 7.94
N ILE A 182 12.58 -3.88 9.16
CA ILE A 182 13.26 -2.68 9.62
C ILE A 182 14.74 -2.95 9.79
N SER A 183 15.56 -2.05 9.26
CA SER A 183 17.03 -2.09 9.36
C SER A 183 17.51 -0.80 9.99
N LEU A 184 18.48 -0.91 10.91
CA LEU A 184 19.06 0.28 11.53
C LEU A 184 19.88 1.04 10.49
N SER A 185 19.81 2.36 10.54
CA SER A 185 20.71 3.21 9.77
C SER A 185 22.15 3.01 10.27
N THR A 186 23.12 2.99 9.35
CA THR A 186 24.55 2.91 9.68
C THR A 186 25.03 4.11 10.51
N SER A 187 24.34 5.24 10.41
CA SER A 187 24.63 6.46 11.16
C SER A 187 24.10 6.42 12.61
N TYR A 188 23.37 5.37 12.99
CA TYR A 188 22.72 5.31 14.31
C TYR A 188 23.64 4.67 15.35
N LYS A 189 23.90 5.42 16.41
CA LYS A 189 24.86 5.01 17.46
C LYS A 189 24.25 4.16 18.58
N HIS A 190 22.91 4.11 18.70
CA HIS A 190 22.23 3.43 19.82
C HIS A 190 21.34 2.29 19.34
N PRO A 191 21.72 1.02 19.57
CA PRO A 191 20.91 -0.14 19.21
C PRO A 191 19.71 -0.35 20.15
N THR A 192 19.57 0.47 21.16
CA THR A 192 18.53 0.40 22.18
C THR A 192 17.50 1.51 22.00
N VAL A 193 16.28 1.26 22.45
CA VAL A 193 15.19 2.25 22.47
C VAL A 193 15.55 3.40 23.41
N VAL A 194 15.43 4.61 22.91
CA VAL A 194 15.67 5.87 23.65
C VAL A 194 14.40 6.73 23.67
N ASP A 195 14.39 7.79 24.50
CA ASP A 195 13.19 8.63 24.69
C ASP A 195 12.68 9.25 23.38
N SER A 196 13.55 9.59 22.43
CA SER A 196 13.14 10.13 21.14
C SER A 196 12.39 9.15 20.26
N ASP A 197 12.54 7.84 20.48
CA ASP A 197 11.85 6.79 19.73
C ASP A 197 10.41 6.60 20.20
N LEU A 198 10.09 7.08 21.39
CA LEU A 198 8.77 6.87 21.99
C LEU A 198 7.69 7.63 21.23
N GLY A 199 6.56 6.98 21.04
CA GLY A 199 5.43 7.60 20.35
C GLY A 199 4.12 6.84 20.53
N SER A 200 3.03 7.57 20.40
CA SER A 200 1.69 7.01 20.40
C SER A 200 1.56 5.94 19.31
N GLY A 201 1.05 4.76 19.61
CA GLY A 201 0.91 3.67 18.64
C GLY A 201 2.23 3.02 18.19
N SER A 202 3.33 3.27 18.88
CA SER A 202 4.68 2.81 18.57
C SER A 202 5.33 2.24 19.85
N LEU A 203 6.61 2.57 20.08
CA LEU A 203 7.36 2.20 21.26
C LEU A 203 6.86 2.97 22.51
N ARG A 204 6.89 2.33 23.65
CA ARG A 204 6.36 2.83 24.93
C ARG A 204 7.50 3.06 25.95
N THR A 205 7.22 3.78 27.02
CA THR A 205 8.17 3.99 28.11
C THR A 205 8.70 2.67 28.70
N THR A 206 7.90 1.60 28.69
CA THR A 206 8.33 0.27 29.14
C THR A 206 9.34 -0.39 28.20
N ASP A 207 9.55 0.14 27.02
CA ASP A 207 10.46 -0.40 26.02
C ASP A 207 11.85 0.26 26.09
N LEU A 208 12.02 1.32 26.91
CA LEU A 208 13.30 2.04 27.08
C LEU A 208 14.43 1.08 27.45
N GLY A 209 15.56 1.24 26.79
CA GLY A 209 16.76 0.42 27.01
C GLY A 209 16.71 -0.96 26.37
N LEU A 210 15.57 -1.42 25.84
CA LEU A 210 15.49 -2.69 25.13
C LEU A 210 16.15 -2.57 23.75
N ASN A 211 16.60 -3.71 23.19
CA ASN A 211 17.12 -3.72 21.83
C ASN A 211 16.04 -3.30 20.84
N TYR A 212 16.26 -2.20 20.13
CA TYR A 212 15.30 -1.55 19.25
C TYR A 212 14.76 -2.53 18.20
N LYS A 213 15.65 -3.16 17.41
CA LYS A 213 15.24 -4.06 16.34
C LYS A 213 14.42 -5.23 16.85
N LYS A 214 14.88 -5.88 17.92
CA LYS A 214 14.19 -7.01 18.53
C LYS A 214 12.80 -6.60 19.02
N ARG A 215 12.71 -5.42 19.68
CA ARG A 215 11.43 -4.95 20.22
C ARG A 215 10.43 -4.60 19.11
N VAL A 216 10.88 -3.93 18.05
CA VAL A 216 10.03 -3.61 16.90
C VAL A 216 9.56 -4.88 16.19
N GLU A 217 10.44 -5.89 16.02
CA GLU A 217 10.06 -7.19 15.46
C GLU A 217 9.04 -7.96 16.34
N GLU A 218 9.10 -7.80 17.67
CA GLU A 218 8.10 -8.36 18.57
C GLU A 218 6.73 -7.69 18.40
N LEU A 219 6.70 -6.35 18.36
CA LEU A 219 5.50 -5.57 18.11
C LEU A 219 4.90 -5.84 16.73
N ALA A 220 5.73 -6.09 15.73
CA ALA A 220 5.28 -6.44 14.39
C ALA A 220 4.34 -7.64 14.37
N ARG A 221 4.55 -8.62 15.25
CA ARG A 221 3.67 -9.80 15.36
C ARG A 221 2.28 -9.44 15.89
N GLU A 222 2.19 -8.39 16.70
CA GLU A 222 0.92 -7.90 17.25
C GLU A 222 0.13 -7.10 16.21
N TRP A 223 0.83 -6.30 15.39
CA TRP A 223 0.22 -5.41 14.39
C TRP A 223 -0.11 -6.11 13.08
N SER A 224 0.67 -7.11 12.71
CA SER A 224 0.49 -7.77 11.42
C SER A 224 -0.87 -8.43 11.30
N LEU A 225 -1.54 -8.21 10.18
CA LEU A 225 -2.73 -8.97 9.79
C LEU A 225 -2.40 -10.44 9.59
N PHE A 226 -1.15 -10.70 9.21
CA PHE A 226 -0.66 -11.99 8.81
C PHE A 226 0.59 -12.36 9.62
N PRO A 227 0.91 -13.65 9.76
CA PRO A 227 2.15 -14.03 10.42
C PRO A 227 3.36 -13.44 9.70
N VAL A 228 4.11 -12.65 10.42
CA VAL A 228 5.40 -12.15 9.96
C VAL A 228 6.40 -13.32 9.98
N ALA A 229 7.11 -13.52 8.87
CA ALA A 229 8.24 -14.43 8.86
C ALA A 229 9.31 -13.86 9.80
N SER A 230 9.43 -14.41 11.01
CA SER A 230 10.46 -13.96 11.94
C SER A 230 11.83 -14.42 11.42
N SER A 231 12.82 -13.55 11.51
CA SER A 231 14.22 -13.93 11.32
C SER A 231 14.64 -15.09 12.26
N PHE A 232 13.98 -15.22 13.39
CA PHE A 232 14.14 -16.32 14.36
C PHE A 232 13.54 -17.65 13.90
N ALA A 233 12.46 -17.67 13.13
CA ALA A 233 11.88 -18.91 12.60
C ALA A 233 12.78 -19.56 11.55
N LEU A 234 13.72 -18.82 10.97
CA LEU A 234 14.71 -19.33 10.02
C LEU A 234 15.82 -20.17 10.68
N ALA A 235 15.99 -20.05 12.00
CA ALA A 235 16.97 -20.83 12.74
C ALA A 235 16.50 -22.24 13.11
N GLN A 236 15.20 -22.55 12.96
CA GLN A 236 14.68 -23.89 13.21
C GLN A 236 14.90 -24.78 11.98
N ARG A 237 15.64 -25.89 12.17
CA ARG A 237 15.83 -26.92 11.15
C ARG A 237 14.48 -27.39 10.61
N GLY A 238 14.25 -27.18 9.30
CA GLY A 238 13.01 -27.56 8.62
C GLY A 238 12.03 -26.44 8.34
N ALA A 239 12.33 -25.18 8.73
CA ALA A 239 11.49 -24.04 8.31
C ALA A 239 11.58 -23.85 6.78
N PRO A 240 10.44 -23.56 6.11
CA PRO A 240 10.47 -23.28 4.68
C PRO A 240 11.38 -22.10 4.40
N LYS A 241 12.23 -22.21 3.35
CA LYS A 241 13.12 -21.14 2.93
C LYS A 241 12.30 -19.86 2.74
N PRO A 242 12.78 -18.68 3.19
CA PRO A 242 12.11 -17.43 2.95
C PRO A 242 11.97 -17.25 1.43
N VAL A 243 10.75 -16.93 1.00
CA VAL A 243 10.54 -16.49 -0.38
C VAL A 243 11.23 -15.14 -0.48
N VAL A 244 12.28 -15.05 -1.27
CA VAL A 244 12.89 -13.76 -1.61
C VAL A 244 11.86 -13.05 -2.49
N PRO A 245 11.37 -11.87 -2.11
CA PRO A 245 10.41 -11.15 -2.92
C PRO A 245 11.03 -10.79 -4.28
N GLU A 246 10.31 -11.00 -5.35
CA GLU A 246 10.75 -10.63 -6.71
C GLU A 246 10.93 -9.12 -6.86
N LYS A 247 10.11 -8.35 -6.15
CA LYS A 247 10.14 -6.89 -6.13
C LYS A 247 10.36 -6.39 -4.70
N ASN A 248 11.26 -5.43 -4.57
CA ASN A 248 11.60 -4.84 -3.28
C ASN A 248 11.59 -3.31 -3.37
N LEU A 249 11.11 -2.68 -2.31
CA LEU A 249 11.14 -1.23 -2.12
C LEU A 249 11.95 -0.92 -0.86
N ARG A 250 12.84 0.07 -0.94
CA ARG A 250 13.56 0.60 0.22
C ARG A 250 13.03 1.97 0.60
N ILE A 251 12.75 2.15 1.88
CA ILE A 251 12.26 3.41 2.44
C ILE A 251 13.26 3.89 3.45
N ILE A 252 13.88 5.03 3.16
CA ILE A 252 14.94 5.61 3.98
C ILE A 252 14.30 6.65 4.90
N CYS A 253 14.29 6.36 6.21
CA CYS A 253 13.69 7.19 7.23
C CYS A 253 14.75 7.92 8.06
N GLY A 254 14.79 9.25 7.97
CA GLY A 254 15.75 10.09 8.70
C GLY A 254 17.07 10.24 7.96
N SER A 255 18.16 10.39 8.73
CA SER A 255 19.51 10.56 8.20
C SER A 255 20.02 9.29 7.51
N PHE A 256 20.73 9.47 6.43
CA PHE A 256 21.25 8.38 5.60
C PHE A 256 22.70 8.63 5.18
N ASP A 257 23.40 7.53 4.87
CA ASP A 257 24.71 7.54 4.27
C ASP A 257 24.59 7.74 2.75
N SER A 258 25.25 8.75 2.21
CA SER A 258 25.28 9.04 0.76
C SER A 258 25.80 7.85 -0.05
N GLN A 259 26.80 7.13 0.45
CA GLN A 259 27.34 5.95 -0.22
C GLN A 259 26.30 4.84 -0.33
N TYR A 260 25.47 4.67 0.70
CA TYR A 260 24.39 3.70 0.65
C TYR A 260 23.35 4.03 -0.44
N VAL A 261 22.99 5.32 -0.57
CA VAL A 261 22.06 5.77 -1.63
C VAL A 261 22.66 5.56 -3.02
N GLU A 262 23.96 5.82 -3.20
CA GLU A 262 24.67 5.55 -4.46
C GLU A 262 24.66 4.06 -4.81
N HIS A 263 24.81 3.17 -3.82
CA HIS A 263 24.64 1.72 -4.04
C HIS A 263 23.23 1.38 -4.51
N LEU A 264 22.18 1.96 -3.91
CA LEU A 264 20.82 1.71 -4.34
C LEU A 264 20.57 2.14 -5.79
N LEU A 265 21.12 3.28 -6.20
CA LEU A 265 21.04 3.75 -7.59
C LEU A 265 21.76 2.82 -8.55
N ARG A 266 23.00 2.40 -8.21
CA ARG A 266 23.84 1.53 -9.03
C ARG A 266 23.23 0.14 -9.20
N ASP A 267 22.66 -0.39 -8.12
CA ASP A 267 22.11 -1.75 -8.09
C ASP A 267 20.67 -1.80 -8.61
N GLY A 268 20.11 -0.65 -9.04
CA GLY A 268 18.77 -0.57 -9.64
C GLY A 268 17.62 -0.78 -8.63
N HIS A 269 17.81 -0.40 -7.37
CA HIS A 269 16.81 -0.58 -6.34
C HIS A 269 15.84 0.60 -6.23
N ASP A 270 14.55 0.33 -6.36
CA ASP A 270 13.50 1.32 -6.08
C ASP A 270 13.55 1.77 -4.62
N HIS A 271 13.56 3.09 -4.41
CA HIS A 271 13.64 3.64 -3.06
C HIS A 271 13.01 5.03 -2.95
N PHE A 272 12.63 5.44 -1.73
CA PHE A 272 12.24 6.81 -1.44
C PHE A 272 12.61 7.23 -0.01
N PHE A 273 12.54 8.53 0.23
CA PHE A 273 13.00 9.17 1.46
C PHE A 273 11.83 9.66 2.29
N VAL A 274 11.98 9.60 3.61
CA VAL A 274 10.99 10.08 4.58
C VAL A 274 11.74 10.69 5.74
N GLY A 275 11.43 11.91 6.13
CA GLY A 275 12.05 12.48 7.31
C GLY A 275 11.96 13.98 7.40
N ARG A 276 12.73 14.53 8.34
CA ARG A 276 12.88 15.95 8.57
C ARG A 276 13.72 16.59 7.46
N ALA A 277 13.29 17.74 6.99
CA ALA A 277 14.10 18.63 6.17
C ALA A 277 14.52 19.86 7.00
N PRO A 278 15.49 20.66 6.53
CA PRO A 278 15.89 21.90 7.20
C PRO A 278 14.71 22.82 7.47
N GLY A 279 14.70 23.45 8.65
CA GLY A 279 13.60 24.31 9.09
C GLY A 279 12.52 23.55 9.86
N HIS A 280 11.27 23.91 9.62
CA HIS A 280 10.07 23.37 10.30
C HIS A 280 9.22 22.48 9.38
N VAL A 281 9.87 21.74 8.49
CA VAL A 281 9.20 20.88 7.52
C VAL A 281 9.67 19.44 7.57
N ALA A 282 8.80 18.54 7.20
CA ALA A 282 9.11 17.14 6.89
C ALA A 282 8.83 16.86 5.40
N THR A 283 9.45 15.82 4.87
CA THR A 283 9.28 15.43 3.47
C THR A 283 8.96 13.94 3.34
N VAL A 284 8.14 13.61 2.34
CA VAL A 284 7.91 12.26 1.86
C VAL A 284 8.25 12.24 0.36
N GLY A 285 9.21 11.43 -0.03
CA GLY A 285 9.77 11.43 -1.38
C GLY A 285 11.15 12.13 -1.42
N PRO A 286 11.77 12.21 -2.61
CA PRO A 286 11.28 11.66 -3.88
C PRO A 286 11.27 10.14 -3.93
N PHE A 287 10.36 9.58 -4.74
CA PHE A 287 10.39 8.18 -5.12
C PHE A 287 11.31 8.04 -6.32
N VAL A 288 12.34 7.22 -6.15
CA VAL A 288 13.41 7.03 -7.14
C VAL A 288 13.34 5.64 -7.73
N GLN A 289 13.12 5.59 -9.04
CA GLN A 289 13.32 4.40 -9.87
C GLN A 289 14.58 4.63 -10.70
N PRO A 290 15.70 3.95 -10.37
CA PRO A 290 16.98 4.16 -11.05
C PRO A 290 16.86 4.02 -12.56
N GLY A 291 17.40 5.00 -13.30
CA GLY A 291 17.31 5.07 -14.75
C GLY A 291 15.98 5.55 -15.33
N SER A 292 14.97 5.87 -14.48
CA SER A 292 13.64 6.27 -14.96
C SER A 292 13.12 7.57 -14.35
N THR A 293 13.55 7.91 -13.14
CA THR A 293 13.11 9.13 -12.44
C THR A 293 14.29 9.95 -11.96
N PRO A 294 14.11 11.28 -11.77
CA PRO A 294 15.10 12.11 -11.08
C PRO A 294 15.43 11.54 -9.70
N CYS A 295 16.69 11.58 -9.32
CA CYS A 295 17.16 11.07 -8.04
C CYS A 295 17.26 12.18 -6.97
N ARG A 296 17.65 11.78 -5.74
CA ARG A 296 17.87 12.73 -4.63
C ARG A 296 18.93 13.80 -4.95
N ARG A 297 19.98 13.45 -5.72
CA ARG A 297 21.01 14.38 -6.13
C ARG A 297 20.46 15.47 -7.04
N CYS A 298 19.54 15.14 -7.97
CA CYS A 298 18.86 16.17 -8.78
C CYS A 298 18.18 17.21 -7.90
N LEU A 299 17.44 16.78 -6.89
CA LEU A 299 16.77 17.68 -5.95
C LEU A 299 17.76 18.55 -5.18
N SER A 300 18.87 17.95 -4.70
CA SER A 300 19.93 18.73 -3.99
C SER A 300 20.57 19.77 -4.88
N LEU A 301 20.86 19.45 -6.14
CA LEU A 301 21.42 20.39 -7.11
C LEU A 301 20.44 21.53 -7.41
N ILE A 302 19.16 21.22 -7.65
CA ILE A 302 18.11 22.24 -7.85
C ILE A 302 17.98 23.17 -6.62
N GLN A 303 18.10 22.60 -5.42
CA GLN A 303 18.07 23.41 -4.20
C GLN A 303 19.32 24.28 -4.07
N ALA A 304 20.49 23.76 -4.42
CA ALA A 304 21.74 24.49 -4.46
C ALA A 304 21.67 25.71 -5.41
N ASP A 305 21.15 25.51 -6.61
CA ASP A 305 20.95 26.59 -7.60
C ASP A 305 20.04 27.71 -7.07
N ARG A 306 18.99 27.32 -6.31
CA ARG A 306 18.04 28.29 -5.75
C ARG A 306 18.59 29.11 -4.59
N VAL A 307 19.40 28.50 -3.74
CA VAL A 307 19.81 29.04 -2.44
C VAL A 307 21.31 29.38 -2.41
N GLY A 308 22.09 28.94 -3.40
CA GLY A 308 23.55 29.11 -3.45
C GLY A 308 24.31 28.28 -2.42
N VAL A 309 23.72 27.18 -1.92
CA VAL A 309 24.32 26.30 -0.93
C VAL A 309 24.30 24.86 -1.46
N ALA A 310 25.46 24.28 -1.69
CA ALA A 310 25.64 22.98 -2.33
C ALA A 310 25.02 21.79 -1.56
N GLU A 311 24.92 21.88 -0.25
CA GLU A 311 24.38 20.81 0.61
C GLU A 311 23.70 21.40 1.85
N LEU A 312 22.43 21.11 2.03
CA LEU A 312 21.70 21.44 3.25
C LEU A 312 21.92 20.32 4.25
N SER A 313 22.97 20.42 5.06
CA SER A 313 23.17 19.51 6.19
C SER A 313 22.29 19.93 7.38
N ILE A 314 21.79 18.92 8.11
CA ILE A 314 21.06 19.16 9.36
C ILE A 314 22.07 19.73 10.38
N PRO A 315 21.78 20.87 11.03
CA PRO A 315 22.70 21.47 12.00
C PRO A 315 23.00 20.49 13.15
N LEU A 316 24.26 20.49 13.60
CA LEU A 316 24.68 19.69 14.76
C LEU A 316 23.82 20.06 15.98
N GLY A 317 23.32 19.01 16.66
CA GLY A 317 22.50 19.15 17.88
C GLY A 317 20.98 19.23 17.64
N THR A 318 20.50 19.17 16.40
CA THR A 318 19.06 19.03 16.11
C THR A 318 18.67 17.56 16.08
N SER A 319 17.53 17.24 16.68
CA SER A 319 16.94 15.90 16.59
C SER A 319 16.38 15.68 15.18
N ASP A 320 16.65 14.51 14.59
CA ASP A 320 16.01 14.06 13.36
C ASP A 320 14.52 13.70 13.57
N GLU A 321 14.10 13.65 14.83
CA GLU A 321 12.75 13.27 15.20
C GLU A 321 11.74 14.36 14.87
N LEU A 322 10.58 13.93 14.40
CA LEU A 322 9.44 14.80 14.11
C LEU A 322 8.53 14.95 15.34
N PRO A 323 7.82 16.09 15.48
CA PRO A 323 6.70 16.17 16.42
C PRO A 323 5.73 15.00 16.23
N ILE A 324 5.14 14.48 17.31
CA ILE A 324 4.36 13.23 17.25
C ILE A 324 3.25 13.28 16.20
N ALA A 325 2.46 14.34 16.14
CA ALA A 325 1.38 14.48 15.16
C ALA A 325 1.92 14.48 13.71
N VAL A 326 3.02 15.20 13.47
CA VAL A 326 3.67 15.23 12.16
C VAL A 326 4.26 13.87 11.79
N ALA A 327 4.87 13.16 12.75
CA ALA A 327 5.41 11.81 12.53
C ALA A 327 4.34 10.83 12.08
N HIS A 328 3.14 10.88 12.69
CA HIS A 328 2.00 10.05 12.28
C HIS A 328 1.52 10.39 10.88
N GLN A 329 1.37 11.68 10.58
CA GLN A 329 0.94 12.13 9.26
C GLN A 329 1.94 11.72 8.18
N VAL A 330 3.22 11.98 8.40
CA VAL A 330 4.30 11.63 7.46
C VAL A 330 4.39 10.12 7.26
N ALA A 331 4.28 9.32 8.34
CA ALA A 331 4.26 7.87 8.24
C ALA A 331 3.04 7.36 7.45
N ALA A 332 1.85 7.95 7.66
CA ALA A 332 0.64 7.60 6.92
C ALA A 332 0.74 7.96 5.44
N LEU A 333 1.25 9.15 5.11
CA LEU A 333 1.49 9.59 3.73
C LEU A 333 2.53 8.70 3.02
N ALA A 334 3.62 8.36 3.70
CA ALA A 334 4.64 7.45 3.19
C ALA A 334 4.09 6.04 2.97
N ALA A 335 3.30 5.52 3.91
CA ALA A 335 2.62 4.23 3.75
C ALA A 335 1.66 4.24 2.57
N HIS A 336 0.88 5.32 2.41
CA HIS A 336 -0.05 5.47 1.28
C HIS A 336 0.68 5.45 -0.07
N ALA A 337 1.79 6.19 -0.18
CA ALA A 337 2.63 6.22 -1.38
C ALA A 337 3.23 4.85 -1.69
N ALA A 338 3.76 4.15 -0.68
CA ALA A 338 4.29 2.79 -0.82
C ALA A 338 3.20 1.80 -1.25
N LEU A 339 2.03 1.81 -0.58
CA LEU A 339 0.90 0.95 -0.94
C LEU A 339 0.39 1.22 -2.34
N LYS A 340 0.31 2.49 -2.77
CA LYS A 340 -0.09 2.83 -4.13
C LYS A 340 0.90 2.27 -5.15
N PHE A 341 2.19 2.41 -4.90
CA PHE A 341 3.22 1.82 -5.76
C PHE A 341 3.14 0.29 -5.80
N ILE A 342 3.00 -0.36 -4.65
CA ILE A 342 2.86 -1.83 -4.56
C ILE A 342 1.63 -2.32 -5.33
N ASP A 343 0.51 -1.62 -5.19
CA ASP A 343 -0.78 -2.00 -5.74
C ASP A 343 -0.89 -1.70 -7.25
N THR A 344 -0.19 -0.66 -7.76
CA THR A 344 -0.40 -0.14 -9.13
C THR A 344 0.90 0.01 -9.96
N GLY A 345 2.06 -0.11 -9.34
CA GLY A 345 3.36 0.16 -9.95
C GLY A 345 3.68 1.66 -10.13
N LYS A 346 2.83 2.56 -9.64
CA LYS A 346 2.98 4.02 -9.79
C LYS A 346 2.70 4.75 -8.48
N THR A 347 3.33 5.91 -8.29
CA THR A 347 3.06 6.84 -7.19
C THR A 347 3.25 8.27 -7.66
N GLU A 348 2.55 9.21 -7.05
CA GLU A 348 2.68 10.65 -7.33
C GLU A 348 4.05 11.22 -6.93
N LEU A 349 4.80 10.48 -6.13
CA LEU A 349 6.12 10.90 -5.66
C LEU A 349 7.24 10.64 -6.69
N GLN A 350 6.93 10.02 -7.84
CA GLN A 350 7.87 9.93 -8.96
C GLN A 350 8.15 11.36 -9.48
N ALA A 351 9.42 11.77 -9.46
CA ALA A 351 9.84 13.15 -9.77
C ALA A 351 9.16 14.22 -8.90
N ALA A 352 8.76 13.87 -7.68
CA ALA A 352 8.10 14.79 -6.75
C ALA A 352 8.38 14.42 -5.29
N GLN A 353 8.18 15.38 -4.40
CA GLN A 353 8.14 15.16 -2.95
C GLN A 353 6.94 15.88 -2.33
N LEU A 354 6.39 15.32 -1.27
CA LEU A 354 5.45 16.01 -0.40
C LEU A 354 6.23 16.78 0.66
N ILE A 355 5.86 18.04 0.87
CA ILE A 355 6.36 18.88 1.94
C ILE A 355 5.25 19.06 2.95
N VAL A 356 5.53 18.73 4.20
CA VAL A 356 4.61 18.84 5.34
C VAL A 356 5.19 19.90 6.28
N ASP A 357 4.58 21.06 6.35
CA ASP A 357 4.93 22.11 7.30
C ASP A 357 4.42 21.74 8.70
N PHE A 358 5.22 21.91 9.75
CA PHE A 358 4.82 21.55 11.12
C PHE A 358 3.69 22.42 11.67
N LEU A 359 3.57 23.65 11.16
CA LEU A 359 2.56 24.62 11.59
C LEU A 359 1.29 24.56 10.72
N ASP A 360 1.41 24.14 9.44
CA ASP A 360 0.30 23.96 8.50
C ASP A 360 0.26 22.52 7.94
N ALA A 361 0.28 21.58 8.85
CA ALA A 361 0.35 20.15 8.49
C ALA A 361 -0.90 19.62 7.77
N LEU A 362 -2.02 20.33 7.80
CA LEU A 362 -3.26 19.94 7.11
C LEU A 362 -3.21 20.14 5.59
N ASN A 363 -2.20 20.88 5.09
CA ASN A 363 -2.06 21.22 3.68
C ASN A 363 -0.69 20.80 3.11
N PRO A 364 -0.40 19.48 3.00
CA PRO A 364 0.84 19.02 2.40
C PRO A 364 0.98 19.49 0.95
N GLN A 365 2.13 20.03 0.59
CA GLN A 365 2.41 20.56 -0.74
C GLN A 365 3.18 19.53 -1.57
N LEU A 366 2.65 19.16 -2.75
CA LEU A 366 3.35 18.32 -3.71
C LEU A 366 4.24 19.20 -4.60
N GLN A 367 5.55 19.01 -4.48
CA GLN A 367 6.56 19.73 -5.26
C GLN A 367 7.19 18.81 -6.29
N HIS A 368 7.01 19.14 -7.57
CA HIS A 368 7.65 18.45 -8.68
C HIS A 368 9.04 19.05 -8.99
N PHE A 369 9.93 18.22 -9.48
CA PHE A 369 11.24 18.64 -9.95
C PHE A 369 11.70 17.79 -11.16
N PRO A 370 12.39 18.42 -12.13
CA PRO A 370 12.97 17.72 -13.27
C PRO A 370 14.27 17.02 -12.88
N GLN A 371 14.84 16.28 -13.81
CA GLN A 371 16.25 15.91 -13.76
C GLN A 371 17.12 17.17 -13.83
N HIS A 372 18.15 17.24 -12.99
CA HIS A 372 19.14 18.31 -13.07
C HIS A 372 20.14 18.03 -14.21
N PRO A 373 20.50 19.05 -15.03
CA PRO A 373 21.42 18.86 -16.16
C PRO A 373 22.79 18.27 -15.78
N GLU A 374 23.29 18.60 -14.59
CA GLU A 374 24.57 18.10 -14.07
C GLU A 374 24.44 16.75 -13.36
N CYS A 375 23.27 16.09 -13.40
CA CYS A 375 23.05 14.79 -12.76
C CYS A 375 22.87 13.69 -13.80
N GLU A 376 23.77 12.73 -13.80
CA GLU A 376 23.79 11.59 -14.73
C GLU A 376 22.90 10.42 -14.30
N CYS A 377 21.93 10.62 -13.41
CA CYS A 377 21.16 9.55 -12.79
C CYS A 377 20.21 8.79 -13.73
N LEU A 378 19.90 9.32 -14.91
CA LEU A 378 19.07 8.67 -15.92
C LEU A 378 19.91 7.95 -16.99
N TRP A 379 21.22 8.00 -16.91
CA TRP A 379 22.06 7.20 -17.81
C TRP A 379 21.86 5.73 -17.54
N THR A 380 21.47 5.00 -18.53
CA THR A 380 21.37 3.54 -18.46
C THR A 380 22.76 2.91 -18.60
N ARG A 381 22.95 1.67 -18.11
CA ARG A 381 24.20 0.93 -18.34
C ARG A 381 24.58 0.81 -19.82
N ALA A 382 23.61 0.89 -20.73
CA ALA A 382 23.85 0.88 -22.17
C ALA A 382 24.55 2.15 -22.66
N ASP A 383 24.27 3.30 -22.02
CA ASP A 383 24.84 4.60 -22.39
C ASP A 383 26.29 4.76 -21.93
N VAL A 384 26.72 3.95 -20.96
CA VAL A 384 28.10 3.98 -20.38
C VAL A 384 29.08 3.06 -21.13
N LEU A 385 28.56 2.18 -21.98
CA LEU A 385 29.36 1.21 -22.75
C LEU A 385 29.61 1.63 -24.20
N LEU A 386 29.23 2.84 -24.58
CA LEU A 386 29.57 3.49 -25.85
C LEU A 386 30.65 4.56 -25.64
#